data_d76be1e3515197c6ce65ee18d4dd7860
#
_entry.id   d76be1e3515197c6ce65ee18d4dd7860
#
_cell.length_a   1.000
_cell.length_b   1.000
_cell.length_c   1.000
_cell.angle_alpha   90.00
_cell.angle_beta   90.00
_cell.angle_gamma   90.00
#
_symmetry.space_group_name_H-M   'P 1'
#
loop_
_entity.id
_entity.type
_entity.pdbx_description
1 polymer ?
#
loop_
_entity_poly.entity_id
_entity_poly.type
_entity_poly.pdbx_seq_one_letter_code
_entity_poly.pdbx_strand_id
1 'polypeptide(L)'
;IQTKIKNIKKQLGEIESYLNLDINEKELKAVYEKIKKAERKLIEDKVKISKLEHKRTGISSTLTNATAEFNKYVEAYLALEEQEDKEQRKFRYSNIAFDIIDKYQVALQSRKTSVLADTITLCYKKLANKRNLINRVEMCPETLDIRYLAEDNSEVDKNSLSAGEQQLLVISILWALAICSKKKLPVIIDTPLSRLDSLHRTALIQTYFPYAGEQTIILSTDSEIDSTYYQMMKENIGDEYTLNYDEESKSTSIVEGYLIGA
;
A
#
# COMPACT_ATOMS: atom_id res chain seq x y z
N ILE A 1 44.00 -19.83 -51.90
CA ILE A 1 42.83 -18.97 -52.04
C ILE A 1 41.80 -19.26 -50.93
N GLN A 2 41.47 -20.55 -50.67
CA GLN A 2 40.46 -20.92 -49.64
C GLN A 2 40.83 -20.48 -48.22
N THR A 3 42.13 -20.49 -47.85
CA THR A 3 42.60 -20.03 -46.52
C THR A 3 42.46 -18.51 -46.37
N LYS A 4 42.71 -17.74 -47.43
CA LYS A 4 42.48 -16.27 -47.41
C LYS A 4 41.00 -15.91 -47.30
N ILE A 5 40.11 -16.64 -47.98
CA ILE A 5 38.67 -16.43 -47.89
C ILE A 5 38.16 -16.73 -46.48
N LYS A 6 38.67 -17.78 -45.81
CA LYS A 6 38.29 -18.14 -44.46
C LYS A 6 38.74 -17.09 -43.44
N ASN A 7 39.94 -16.51 -43.63
CA ASN A 7 40.44 -15.44 -42.79
C ASN A 7 39.67 -14.13 -42.95
N ILE A 8 39.32 -13.77 -44.18
CA ILE A 8 38.51 -12.59 -44.48
C ILE A 8 37.11 -12.74 -43.89
N LYS A 9 36.48 -13.91 -43.99
CA LYS A 9 35.15 -14.18 -43.37
C LYS A 9 35.23 -14.08 -41.84
N LYS A 10 36.32 -14.53 -41.23
CA LYS A 10 36.55 -14.40 -39.77
C LYS A 10 36.66 -12.92 -39.36
N GLN A 11 37.48 -12.16 -40.10
CA GLN A 11 37.65 -10.73 -39.85
C GLN A 11 36.36 -9.94 -40.08
N LEU A 12 35.53 -10.33 -41.05
CA LEU A 12 34.25 -9.72 -41.31
C LEU A 12 33.27 -10.00 -40.15
N GLY A 13 33.23 -11.23 -39.64
CA GLY A 13 32.44 -11.58 -38.45
C GLY A 13 32.87 -10.84 -37.18
N GLU A 14 34.19 -10.63 -37.01
CA GLU A 14 34.72 -9.82 -35.91
C GLU A 14 34.32 -8.35 -36.04
N ILE A 15 34.40 -7.77 -37.22
CA ILE A 15 33.99 -6.39 -37.51
C ILE A 15 32.47 -6.23 -37.36
N GLU A 16 31.65 -7.18 -37.81
CA GLU A 16 30.18 -7.17 -37.59
C GLU A 16 29.84 -7.27 -36.12
N SER A 17 30.59 -8.06 -35.32
CA SER A 17 30.40 -8.12 -33.87
C SER A 17 30.77 -6.80 -33.18
N TYR A 18 31.80 -6.10 -33.62
CA TYR A 18 32.18 -4.78 -33.12
C TYR A 18 31.16 -3.68 -33.52
N LEU A 19 30.62 -3.74 -34.74
CA LEU A 19 29.60 -2.82 -35.21
C LEU A 19 28.29 -3.00 -34.43
N ASN A 20 27.91 -4.24 -34.10
CA ASN A 20 26.75 -4.53 -33.25
C ASN A 20 26.97 -4.10 -31.81
N LEU A 21 28.21 -4.20 -31.29
CA LEU A 21 28.58 -3.68 -29.97
C LEU A 21 28.49 -2.14 -29.90
N ASP A 22 28.92 -1.46 -30.99
CA ASP A 22 28.90 0.01 -31.05
C ASP A 22 27.45 0.56 -31.14
N ILE A 23 26.57 -0.17 -31.80
CA ILE A 23 25.12 0.16 -31.82
C ILE A 23 24.49 -0.02 -30.43
N ASN A 24 24.85 -1.11 -29.77
CA ASN A 24 24.38 -1.35 -28.38
C ASN A 24 24.97 -0.33 -27.39
N GLU A 25 26.20 0.14 -27.58
CA GLU A 25 26.82 1.14 -26.72
C GLU A 25 26.16 2.52 -26.86
N LYS A 26 25.73 2.88 -28.05
CA LYS A 26 24.95 4.12 -28.30
C LYS A 26 23.56 4.09 -27.70
N GLU A 27 22.85 2.96 -27.83
CA GLU A 27 21.54 2.76 -27.20
C GLU A 27 21.67 2.75 -25.67
N LEU A 28 22.69 2.06 -25.16
CA LEU A 28 22.99 2.03 -23.73
C LEU A 28 23.31 3.44 -23.20
N LYS A 29 24.12 4.23 -23.91
CA LYS A 29 24.38 5.62 -23.55
C LYS A 29 23.11 6.48 -23.59
N ALA A 30 22.25 6.29 -24.57
CA ALA A 30 20.97 7.01 -24.67
C ALA A 30 20.02 6.66 -23.50
N VAL A 31 19.96 5.40 -23.08
CA VAL A 31 19.19 4.96 -21.91
C VAL A 31 19.82 5.50 -20.63
N TYR A 32 21.14 5.47 -20.50
CA TYR A 32 21.85 6.04 -19.35
C TYR A 32 21.60 7.55 -19.19
N GLU A 33 21.60 8.30 -20.28
CA GLU A 33 21.25 9.73 -20.28
C GLU A 33 19.79 9.97 -19.89
N LYS A 34 18.86 9.11 -20.32
CA LYS A 34 17.45 9.17 -19.90
C LYS A 34 17.28 8.90 -18.41
N ILE A 35 17.98 7.88 -17.89
CA ILE A 35 17.97 7.55 -16.45
C ILE A 35 18.53 8.74 -15.66
N LYS A 36 19.71 9.26 -16.04
CA LYS A 36 20.35 10.39 -15.38
C LYS A 36 19.47 11.66 -15.39
N LYS A 37 18.72 11.86 -16.48
CA LYS A 37 17.77 12.97 -16.60
C LYS A 37 16.54 12.75 -15.68
N ALA A 38 16.05 11.52 -15.59
CA ALA A 38 14.96 11.16 -14.70
C ALA A 38 15.37 11.29 -13.22
N GLU A 39 16.58 10.84 -12.87
CA GLU A 39 17.14 10.98 -11.51
C GLU A 39 17.28 12.45 -11.11
N ARG A 40 17.81 13.30 -12.00
CA ARG A 40 17.89 14.76 -11.74
C ARG A 40 16.52 15.34 -11.50
N LYS A 41 15.55 14.99 -12.34
CA LYS A 41 14.16 15.46 -12.18
C LYS A 41 13.54 15.00 -10.87
N LEU A 42 13.81 13.75 -10.48
CA LEU A 42 13.35 13.19 -9.21
C LEU A 42 13.94 13.93 -8.00
N ILE A 43 15.22 14.29 -8.07
CA ILE A 43 15.88 15.11 -7.03
C ILE A 43 15.27 16.51 -6.98
N GLU A 44 15.07 17.16 -8.13
CA GLU A 44 14.42 18.47 -8.21
C GLU A 44 13.00 18.45 -7.64
N ASP A 45 12.23 17.42 -7.97
CA ASP A 45 10.86 17.28 -7.48
C ASP A 45 10.83 16.98 -5.97
N LYS A 46 11.77 16.17 -5.45
CA LYS A 46 11.94 15.98 -4.00
C LYS A 46 12.25 17.30 -3.28
N VAL A 47 13.14 18.11 -3.83
CA VAL A 47 13.44 19.43 -3.27
C VAL A 47 12.23 20.37 -3.32
N LYS A 48 11.44 20.32 -4.40
CA LYS A 48 10.19 21.10 -4.49
C LYS A 48 9.17 20.65 -3.46
N ILE A 49 8.99 19.33 -3.30
CA ILE A 49 8.07 18.77 -2.30
C ILE A 49 8.47 19.24 -0.90
N SER A 50 9.74 19.08 -0.53
CA SER A 50 10.24 19.53 0.78
C SER A 50 10.02 21.04 1.01
N LYS A 51 10.28 21.86 0.00
CA LYS A 51 10.00 23.32 0.07
C LYS A 51 8.51 23.62 0.23
N LEU A 52 7.64 22.87 -0.45
CA LEU A 52 6.19 23.04 -0.34
C LEU A 52 5.66 22.56 1.02
N GLU A 53 6.22 21.50 1.56
CA GLU A 53 5.90 21.01 2.91
C GLU A 53 6.29 22.02 3.97
N HIS A 54 7.49 22.61 3.89
CA HIS A 54 7.90 23.70 4.76
C HIS A 54 6.99 24.94 4.64
N LYS A 55 6.60 25.31 3.41
CA LYS A 55 5.65 26.40 3.22
C LYS A 55 4.28 26.07 3.81
N ARG A 56 3.80 24.84 3.61
CA ARG A 56 2.53 24.38 4.15
C ARG A 56 2.51 24.42 5.68
N THR A 57 3.57 23.93 6.33
CA THR A 57 3.68 23.99 7.80
C THR A 57 3.75 25.43 8.30
N GLY A 58 4.50 26.30 7.63
CA GLY A 58 4.53 27.74 7.96
C GLY A 58 3.17 28.41 7.83
N ILE A 59 2.47 28.17 6.71
CA ILE A 59 1.12 28.73 6.48
C ILE A 59 0.13 28.17 7.49
N SER A 60 0.19 26.87 7.80
CA SER A 60 -0.67 26.22 8.79
C SER A 60 -0.47 26.85 10.18
N SER A 61 0.79 27.06 10.59
CA SER A 61 1.09 27.72 11.85
C SER A 61 0.57 29.18 11.89
N THR A 62 0.77 29.93 10.79
CA THR A 62 0.27 31.31 10.67
C THR A 62 -1.26 31.35 10.72
N LEU A 63 -1.91 30.40 10.05
CA LEU A 63 -3.37 30.29 10.06
C LEU A 63 -3.89 29.98 11.49
N THR A 64 -3.23 29.04 12.18
CA THR A 64 -3.61 28.67 13.56
C THR A 64 -3.46 29.89 14.50
N ASN A 65 -2.36 30.65 14.38
CA ASN A 65 -2.14 31.84 15.17
C ASN A 65 -3.16 32.93 14.84
N ALA A 66 -3.39 33.18 13.54
CA ALA A 66 -4.37 34.17 13.11
C ALA A 66 -5.79 33.79 13.55
N THR A 67 -6.15 32.51 13.52
CA THR A 67 -7.44 32.03 14.02
C THR A 67 -7.55 32.22 15.54
N ALA A 68 -6.48 31.95 16.28
CA ALA A 68 -6.44 32.15 17.72
C ALA A 68 -6.56 33.65 18.09
N GLU A 69 -5.86 34.54 17.36
CA GLU A 69 -5.99 35.98 17.51
C GLU A 69 -7.39 36.45 17.15
N PHE A 70 -7.93 36.00 16.04
CA PHE A 70 -9.29 36.34 15.62
C PHE A 70 -10.31 35.94 16.69
N ASN A 71 -10.20 34.73 17.22
CA ASN A 71 -11.10 34.27 18.30
C ASN A 71 -10.95 35.16 19.55
N LYS A 72 -9.73 35.53 19.93
CA LYS A 72 -9.51 36.49 21.01
C LYS A 72 -10.16 37.86 20.74
N TYR A 73 -10.05 38.38 19.51
CA TYR A 73 -10.70 39.61 19.15
C TYR A 73 -12.23 39.51 19.18
N VAL A 74 -12.75 38.39 18.68
CA VAL A 74 -14.21 38.11 18.74
C VAL A 74 -14.69 38.03 20.20
N GLU A 75 -13.95 37.29 21.05
CA GLU A 75 -14.27 37.20 22.49
C GLU A 75 -14.20 38.58 23.18
N ALA A 76 -13.16 39.35 22.89
CA ALA A 76 -13.01 40.71 23.45
C ALA A 76 -14.09 41.68 22.92
N TYR A 77 -14.43 41.59 21.63
CA TYR A 77 -15.49 42.41 21.03
C TYR A 77 -16.85 42.06 21.62
N LEU A 78 -17.17 40.77 21.78
CA LEU A 78 -18.39 40.29 22.41
C LEU A 78 -18.49 40.65 23.90
N ALA A 79 -17.33 40.67 24.61
CA ALA A 79 -17.27 41.13 25.99
C ALA A 79 -17.55 42.61 26.15
N LEU A 80 -17.23 43.44 25.11
CA LEU A 80 -17.51 44.85 25.08
C LEU A 80 -18.96 45.19 24.68
N GLU A 81 -19.63 44.29 23.92
CA GLU A 81 -21.03 44.44 23.51
C GLU A 81 -22.04 43.77 24.46
N GLU A 82 -21.71 43.64 25.74
CA GLU A 82 -22.56 43.05 26.78
C GLU A 82 -23.98 43.62 26.91
N GLN A 83 -24.40 44.52 26.04
CA GLN A 83 -25.71 45.18 26.10
C GLN A 83 -26.79 44.70 25.13
N GLU A 84 -26.51 43.76 24.19
CA GLU A 84 -27.58 43.24 23.32
C GLU A 84 -27.82 41.73 23.52
N ASP A 85 -28.93 41.41 24.16
CA ASP A 85 -29.49 40.05 24.41
C ASP A 85 -29.46 39.12 23.15
N LYS A 86 -29.48 39.67 21.96
CA LYS A 86 -29.50 38.92 20.72
C LYS A 86 -28.10 38.38 20.30
N GLU A 87 -27.03 39.10 20.55
CA GLU A 87 -25.66 38.70 20.20
C GLU A 87 -25.13 37.65 21.19
N GLN A 88 -25.48 37.78 22.47
CA GLN A 88 -25.18 36.75 23.47
C GLN A 88 -25.86 35.41 23.15
N ARG A 89 -27.09 35.42 22.62
CA ARG A 89 -27.78 34.19 22.16
C ARG A 89 -27.06 33.56 20.96
N LYS A 90 -26.66 34.35 19.95
CA LYS A 90 -25.92 33.85 18.78
C LYS A 90 -24.62 33.17 19.20
N PHE A 91 -23.84 33.83 20.07
CA PHE A 91 -22.60 33.27 20.59
C PHE A 91 -22.81 31.97 21.37
N ARG A 92 -23.83 31.98 22.25
CA ARG A 92 -24.18 30.78 23.03
C ARG A 92 -24.60 29.61 22.10
N TYR A 93 -25.44 29.86 21.09
CA TYR A 93 -25.85 28.83 20.16
C TYR A 93 -24.69 28.38 19.27
N SER A 94 -23.78 29.27 18.88
CA SER A 94 -22.58 28.92 18.13
C SER A 94 -21.68 27.99 18.94
N ASN A 95 -21.43 28.31 20.21
CA ASN A 95 -20.63 27.45 21.11
C ASN A 95 -21.30 26.10 21.32
N ILE A 96 -22.63 26.07 21.52
CA ILE A 96 -23.37 24.80 21.61
C ILE A 96 -23.23 23.98 20.32
N ALA A 97 -23.33 24.64 19.17
CA ALA A 97 -23.18 23.97 17.87
C ALA A 97 -21.76 23.37 17.69
N PHE A 98 -20.73 24.12 18.06
CA PHE A 98 -19.35 23.63 18.04
C PHE A 98 -19.18 22.41 18.98
N ASP A 99 -19.67 22.50 20.20
CA ASP A 99 -19.58 21.40 21.17
C ASP A 99 -20.31 20.13 20.67
N ILE A 100 -21.47 20.30 20.04
CA ILE A 100 -22.21 19.20 19.44
C ILE A 100 -21.44 18.58 18.26
N ILE A 101 -20.86 19.41 17.37
CA ILE A 101 -20.09 18.94 16.22
C ILE A 101 -18.85 18.18 16.69
N ASP A 102 -18.15 18.70 17.68
CA ASP A 102 -16.95 18.06 18.25
C ASP A 102 -17.30 16.69 18.88
N LYS A 103 -18.34 16.65 19.69
CA LYS A 103 -18.86 15.39 20.25
C LYS A 103 -19.30 14.40 19.18
N TYR A 104 -19.97 14.90 18.14
CA TYR A 104 -20.36 14.07 17.00
C TYR A 104 -19.15 13.50 16.25
N GLN A 105 -18.13 14.32 16.01
CA GLN A 105 -16.91 13.89 15.35
C GLN A 105 -16.21 12.77 16.14
N VAL A 106 -16.04 12.95 17.43
CA VAL A 106 -15.44 11.94 18.32
C VAL A 106 -16.27 10.66 18.33
N ALA A 107 -17.59 10.77 18.45
CA ALA A 107 -18.47 9.61 18.42
C ALA A 107 -18.43 8.87 17.08
N LEU A 108 -18.41 9.61 15.97
CA LEU A 108 -18.30 9.04 14.62
C LEU A 108 -16.95 8.33 14.43
N GLN A 109 -15.85 8.94 14.88
CA GLN A 109 -14.52 8.35 14.81
C GLN A 109 -14.45 7.07 15.64
N SER A 110 -14.93 7.10 16.88
CA SER A 110 -15.00 5.93 17.75
C SER A 110 -15.82 4.80 17.12
N ARG A 111 -16.97 5.11 16.52
CA ARG A 111 -17.77 4.10 15.82
C ARG A 111 -17.05 3.50 14.63
N LYS A 112 -16.38 4.32 13.82
CA LYS A 112 -15.65 3.84 12.64
C LYS A 112 -14.45 2.98 13.01
N THR A 113 -13.68 3.36 14.03
CA THR A 113 -12.53 2.59 14.52
C THR A 113 -12.97 1.27 15.13
N SER A 114 -14.07 1.24 15.89
CA SER A 114 -14.64 0.00 16.43
C SER A 114 -15.05 -0.96 15.31
N VAL A 115 -15.80 -0.49 14.31
CA VAL A 115 -16.22 -1.33 13.16
C VAL A 115 -15.00 -1.86 12.40
N LEU A 116 -13.96 -1.03 12.22
CA LEU A 116 -12.74 -1.47 11.55
C LEU A 116 -12.01 -2.53 12.38
N ALA A 117 -11.86 -2.34 13.69
CA ALA A 117 -11.21 -3.29 14.60
C ALA A 117 -11.94 -4.65 14.62
N ASP A 118 -13.27 -4.63 14.69
CA ASP A 118 -14.09 -5.84 14.62
C ASP A 118 -13.93 -6.54 13.28
N THR A 119 -13.88 -5.79 12.18
CA THR A 119 -13.68 -6.34 10.84
C THR A 119 -12.28 -6.93 10.69
N ILE A 120 -11.23 -6.28 11.22
CA ILE A 120 -9.86 -6.84 11.25
C ILE A 120 -9.85 -8.17 12.01
N THR A 121 -10.52 -8.21 13.17
CA THR A 121 -10.64 -9.43 13.98
C THR A 121 -11.29 -10.57 13.19
N LEU A 122 -12.38 -10.29 12.49
CA LEU A 122 -13.09 -11.27 11.66
C LEU A 122 -12.22 -11.75 10.48
N CYS A 123 -11.55 -10.84 9.79
CA CYS A 123 -10.64 -11.16 8.70
C CYS A 123 -9.48 -12.05 9.19
N TYR A 124 -8.85 -11.68 10.32
CA TYR A 124 -7.77 -12.46 10.90
C TYR A 124 -8.23 -13.88 11.29
N LYS A 125 -9.35 -14.00 11.98
CA LYS A 125 -9.91 -15.31 12.37
C LYS A 125 -10.28 -16.22 11.19
N LYS A 126 -10.54 -15.65 10.02
CA LYS A 126 -10.77 -16.43 8.80
C LYS A 126 -9.48 -16.98 8.19
N LEU A 127 -8.37 -16.25 8.35
CA LEU A 127 -7.08 -16.59 7.74
C LEU A 127 -6.17 -17.39 8.69
N ALA A 128 -6.23 -17.12 9.99
CA ALA A 128 -5.36 -17.71 10.97
C ALA A 128 -5.84 -19.10 11.41
N ASN A 129 -4.91 -20.06 11.45
CA ASN A 129 -5.19 -21.41 11.98
C ASN A 129 -5.27 -21.42 13.49
N LYS A 130 -4.40 -20.65 14.16
CA LYS A 130 -4.39 -20.47 15.61
C LYS A 130 -5.32 -19.30 15.98
N ARG A 131 -6.61 -19.57 16.02
CA ARG A 131 -7.65 -18.57 16.29
C ARG A 131 -7.54 -17.89 17.65
N ASN A 132 -6.85 -18.52 18.60
CA ASN A 132 -6.72 -18.05 19.99
C ASN A 132 -5.53 -17.13 20.21
N LEU A 133 -4.59 -17.01 19.24
CA LEU A 133 -3.41 -16.17 19.37
C LEU A 133 -3.80 -14.68 19.44
N ILE A 134 -4.66 -14.24 18.52
CA ILE A 134 -5.30 -12.92 18.56
C ILE A 134 -6.81 -13.15 18.57
N ASN A 135 -7.41 -12.96 19.71
CA ASN A 135 -8.85 -13.14 19.87
C ASN A 135 -9.63 -11.89 19.44
N ARG A 136 -9.08 -10.71 19.74
CA ARG A 136 -9.72 -9.44 19.43
C ARG A 136 -8.67 -8.38 19.08
N VAL A 137 -9.03 -7.51 18.14
CA VAL A 137 -8.28 -6.30 17.81
C VAL A 137 -9.05 -5.12 18.38
N GLU A 138 -8.33 -4.21 19.00
CA GLU A 138 -8.87 -2.91 19.43
C GLU A 138 -8.11 -1.78 18.74
N MET A 139 -8.80 -0.70 18.44
CA MET A 139 -8.19 0.49 17.86
C MET A 139 -8.56 1.71 18.70
N CYS A 140 -7.55 2.46 19.13
CA CYS A 140 -7.77 3.70 19.82
C CYS A 140 -8.38 4.74 18.87
N PRO A 141 -9.53 5.34 19.19
CA PRO A 141 -10.16 6.33 18.30
C PRO A 141 -9.31 7.58 18.09
N GLU A 142 -8.51 7.98 19.10
CA GLU A 142 -7.76 9.23 19.08
C GLU A 142 -6.44 9.09 18.35
N THR A 143 -5.66 8.04 18.65
CA THR A 143 -4.31 7.83 18.09
C THR A 143 -4.31 6.88 16.88
N LEU A 144 -5.38 6.11 16.69
CA LEU A 144 -5.51 5.03 15.71
C LEU A 144 -4.54 3.86 15.96
N ASP A 145 -3.94 3.81 17.14
CA ASP A 145 -3.08 2.69 17.54
C ASP A 145 -3.88 1.40 17.64
N ILE A 146 -3.31 0.33 17.12
CA ILE A 146 -3.92 -0.99 17.10
C ILE A 146 -3.30 -1.84 18.21
N ARG A 147 -4.16 -2.40 19.08
CA ARG A 147 -3.78 -3.38 20.10
C ARG A 147 -4.38 -4.74 19.77
N TYR A 148 -3.62 -5.77 19.99
CA TYR A 148 -3.99 -7.16 19.75
C TYR A 148 -4.18 -7.84 21.10
N LEU A 149 -5.33 -8.46 21.33
CA LEU A 149 -5.69 -9.08 22.59
C LEU A 149 -5.85 -10.59 22.41
N ALA A 150 -5.26 -11.35 23.29
CA ALA A 150 -5.48 -12.78 23.43
C ALA A 150 -6.85 -13.09 24.05
N GLU A 151 -7.16 -14.37 24.26
CA GLU A 151 -8.44 -14.81 24.82
C GLU A 151 -8.61 -14.36 26.29
N ASP A 152 -7.54 -14.26 27.02
CA ASP A 152 -7.46 -13.78 28.40
C ASP A 152 -7.44 -12.23 28.52
N ASN A 153 -7.61 -11.50 27.42
CA ASN A 153 -7.45 -10.05 27.27
C ASN A 153 -6.04 -9.52 27.54
N SER A 154 -5.03 -10.37 27.63
CA SER A 154 -3.65 -9.90 27.64
C SER A 154 -3.26 -9.33 26.29
N GLU A 155 -2.40 -8.29 26.29
CA GLU A 155 -1.91 -7.69 25.07
C GLU A 155 -0.84 -8.57 24.41
N VAL A 156 -1.02 -8.85 23.13
CA VAL A 156 -0.08 -9.64 22.31
C VAL A 156 0.90 -8.68 21.66
N ASP A 157 2.19 -8.83 21.96
CA ASP A 157 3.22 -8.07 21.26
C ASP A 157 3.35 -8.56 19.82
N LYS A 158 3.22 -7.64 18.86
CA LYS A 158 3.41 -7.91 17.44
C LYS A 158 4.76 -8.57 17.13
N ASN A 159 5.80 -8.25 17.90
CA ASN A 159 7.14 -8.81 17.71
C ASN A 159 7.25 -10.27 18.19
N SER A 160 6.31 -10.73 19.01
CA SER A 160 6.25 -12.14 19.43
C SER A 160 5.61 -13.05 18.40
N LEU A 161 4.97 -12.49 17.36
CA LEU A 161 4.36 -13.24 16.27
C LEU A 161 5.42 -13.77 15.31
N SER A 162 5.21 -14.96 14.77
CA SER A 162 6.02 -15.47 13.66
C SER A 162 5.86 -14.62 12.41
N ALA A 163 6.82 -14.69 11.50
CA ALA A 163 6.79 -13.91 10.26
C ALA A 163 5.50 -14.18 9.43
N GLY A 164 5.01 -15.42 9.41
CA GLY A 164 3.76 -15.77 8.75
C GLY A 164 2.54 -15.16 9.43
N GLU A 165 2.47 -15.21 10.75
CA GLU A 165 1.38 -14.60 11.52
C GLU A 165 1.34 -13.08 11.38
N GLN A 166 2.52 -12.43 11.35
CA GLN A 166 2.63 -10.99 11.04
C GLN A 166 2.11 -10.67 9.64
N GLN A 167 2.44 -11.48 8.65
CA GLN A 167 1.97 -11.30 7.28
C GLN A 167 0.44 -11.44 7.19
N LEU A 168 -0.13 -12.47 7.83
CA LEU A 168 -1.59 -12.65 7.89
C LEU A 168 -2.29 -11.47 8.58
N LEU A 169 -1.68 -10.93 9.62
CA LEU A 169 -2.22 -9.77 10.32
C LEU A 169 -2.26 -8.54 9.40
N VAL A 170 -1.19 -8.26 8.67
CA VAL A 170 -1.15 -7.16 7.70
C VAL A 170 -2.19 -7.35 6.60
N ILE A 171 -2.30 -8.56 6.04
CA ILE A 171 -3.32 -8.88 5.04
C ILE A 171 -4.74 -8.68 5.61
N SER A 172 -4.98 -9.09 6.85
CA SER A 172 -6.27 -8.92 7.52
C SER A 172 -6.64 -7.44 7.71
N ILE A 173 -5.67 -6.59 8.03
CA ILE A 173 -5.87 -5.14 8.15
C ILE A 173 -6.22 -4.54 6.79
N LEU A 174 -5.46 -4.87 5.75
CA LEU A 174 -5.73 -4.37 4.39
C LEU A 174 -7.10 -4.82 3.87
N TRP A 175 -7.45 -6.07 4.11
CA TRP A 175 -8.76 -6.60 3.73
C TRP A 175 -9.90 -5.93 4.46
N ALA A 176 -9.78 -5.74 5.77
CA ALA A 176 -10.75 -5.01 6.57
C ALA A 176 -10.92 -3.55 6.12
N LEU A 177 -9.81 -2.88 5.77
CA LEU A 177 -9.84 -1.54 5.20
C LEU A 177 -10.58 -1.50 3.86
N ALA A 178 -10.36 -2.48 2.99
CA ALA A 178 -11.08 -2.59 1.72
C ALA A 178 -12.59 -2.76 1.95
N ILE A 179 -12.99 -3.65 2.87
CA ILE A 179 -14.39 -3.86 3.24
C ILE A 179 -15.03 -2.59 3.81
N CYS A 180 -14.36 -1.93 4.77
CA CYS A 180 -14.90 -0.76 5.47
C CYS A 180 -14.93 0.50 4.59
N SER A 181 -14.01 0.63 3.64
CA SER A 181 -13.94 1.80 2.75
C SER A 181 -15.09 1.86 1.74
N LYS A 182 -15.71 0.74 1.44
CA LYS A 182 -16.75 0.57 0.39
C LYS A 182 -16.29 1.05 -0.99
N LYS A 183 -14.99 1.21 -1.19
CA LYS A 183 -14.40 1.58 -2.47
C LYS A 183 -13.97 0.30 -3.20
N LYS A 184 -14.34 0.21 -4.45
CA LYS A 184 -13.95 -0.87 -5.33
C LYS A 184 -12.58 -0.53 -5.93
N LEU A 185 -11.52 -0.94 -5.23
CA LEU A 185 -10.14 -0.73 -5.66
C LEU A 185 -9.53 -2.05 -6.10
N PRO A 186 -8.69 -2.05 -7.14
CA PRO A 186 -7.89 -3.22 -7.47
C PRO A 186 -6.85 -3.45 -6.36
N VAL A 187 -6.57 -4.71 -6.09
CA VAL A 187 -5.57 -5.14 -5.11
C VAL A 187 -4.43 -5.82 -5.85
N ILE A 188 -3.22 -5.33 -5.66
CA ILE A 188 -2.00 -5.92 -6.21
C ILE A 188 -1.21 -6.49 -5.04
N ILE A 189 -0.88 -7.77 -5.11
CA ILE A 189 -0.21 -8.49 -4.04
C ILE A 189 1.04 -9.16 -4.62
N ASP A 190 2.19 -8.77 -4.09
CA ASP A 190 3.47 -9.33 -4.48
C ASP A 190 3.89 -10.41 -3.48
N THR A 191 4.24 -11.58 -3.99
CA THR A 191 4.72 -12.75 -3.24
C THR A 191 3.92 -13.05 -1.94
N PRO A 192 2.57 -13.21 -2.05
CA PRO A 192 1.71 -13.29 -0.87
C PRO A 192 1.88 -14.56 -0.05
N LEU A 193 2.42 -15.64 -0.62
CA LEU A 193 2.48 -16.96 0.02
C LEU A 193 3.87 -17.34 0.56
N SER A 194 4.91 -16.52 0.32
CA SER A 194 6.31 -16.87 0.50
C SER A 194 6.70 -17.26 1.94
N ARG A 195 6.05 -16.66 2.94
CA ARG A 195 6.37 -16.89 4.38
C ARG A 195 5.34 -17.69 5.14
N LEU A 196 4.40 -18.31 4.42
CA LEU A 196 3.26 -18.99 4.99
C LEU A 196 3.42 -20.50 4.87
N ASP A 197 2.94 -21.21 5.89
CA ASP A 197 2.78 -22.65 5.83
C ASP A 197 1.60 -23.06 4.91
N SER A 198 1.49 -24.35 4.62
CA SER A 198 0.49 -24.87 3.69
C SER A 198 -0.96 -24.57 4.09
N LEU A 199 -1.24 -24.53 5.38
CA LEU A 199 -2.59 -24.26 5.88
C LEU A 199 -2.98 -22.80 5.67
N HIS A 200 -2.06 -21.88 5.98
CA HIS A 200 -2.27 -20.44 5.76
C HIS A 200 -2.32 -20.10 4.27
N ARG A 201 -1.49 -20.75 3.43
CA ARG A 201 -1.55 -20.60 1.97
C ARG A 201 -2.93 -20.97 1.44
N THR A 202 -3.44 -22.13 1.84
CA THR A 202 -4.78 -22.59 1.46
C THR A 202 -5.87 -21.61 1.91
N ALA A 203 -5.79 -21.12 3.14
CA ALA A 203 -6.75 -20.12 3.65
C ALA A 203 -6.74 -18.83 2.82
N LEU A 204 -5.57 -18.31 2.44
CA LEU A 204 -5.48 -17.12 1.58
C LEU A 204 -6.07 -17.38 0.20
N ILE A 205 -5.73 -18.50 -0.42
CA ILE A 205 -6.20 -18.85 -1.76
C ILE A 205 -7.73 -18.99 -1.80
N GLN A 206 -8.31 -19.68 -0.82
CA GLN A 206 -9.74 -19.97 -0.83
C GLN A 206 -10.60 -18.84 -0.25
N THR A 207 -10.04 -18.05 0.68
CA THR A 207 -10.85 -17.12 1.46
C THR A 207 -10.56 -15.66 1.14
N TYR A 208 -9.30 -15.31 0.82
CA TYR A 208 -8.91 -13.93 0.61
C TYR A 208 -8.85 -13.55 -0.87
N PHE A 209 -8.12 -14.27 -1.70
CA PHE A 209 -7.89 -13.89 -3.09
C PHE A 209 -9.18 -13.66 -3.91
N PRO A 210 -10.22 -14.49 -3.78
CA PRO A 210 -11.48 -14.29 -4.51
C PRO A 210 -12.25 -13.05 -4.05
N TYR A 211 -11.96 -12.54 -2.85
CA TYR A 211 -12.72 -11.47 -2.20
C TYR A 211 -11.87 -10.27 -1.78
N ALA A 212 -10.60 -10.22 -2.17
CA ALA A 212 -9.67 -9.16 -1.79
C ALA A 212 -10.06 -7.80 -2.37
N GLY A 213 -10.60 -7.78 -3.58
CA GLY A 213 -11.02 -6.57 -4.29
C GLY A 213 -11.93 -6.88 -5.46
N GLU A 214 -12.25 -5.86 -6.26
CA GLU A 214 -13.00 -6.04 -7.51
C GLU A 214 -12.12 -6.71 -8.59
N GLN A 215 -10.81 -6.41 -8.54
CA GLN A 215 -9.77 -7.06 -9.33
C GLN A 215 -8.61 -7.37 -8.39
N THR A 216 -8.14 -8.60 -8.39
CA THR A 216 -6.99 -9.04 -7.61
C THR A 216 -5.88 -9.46 -8.57
N ILE A 217 -4.74 -8.78 -8.51
CA ILE A 217 -3.53 -9.10 -9.29
C ILE A 217 -2.53 -9.72 -8.33
N ILE A 218 -2.13 -10.94 -8.60
CA ILE A 218 -1.17 -11.69 -7.80
C ILE A 218 0.12 -11.82 -8.58
N LEU A 219 1.22 -11.32 -8.02
CA LEU A 219 2.56 -11.52 -8.54
C LEU A 219 3.20 -12.64 -7.72
N SER A 220 3.53 -13.74 -8.35
CA SER A 220 4.07 -14.94 -7.67
C SER A 220 5.22 -15.54 -8.43
N THR A 221 6.00 -16.37 -7.73
CA THR A 221 7.00 -17.22 -8.35
C THR A 221 6.43 -18.63 -8.57
N ASP A 222 7.08 -19.42 -9.43
CA ASP A 222 6.78 -20.82 -9.69
C ASP A 222 6.82 -21.71 -8.42
N SER A 223 7.73 -21.40 -7.51
CA SER A 223 7.89 -22.10 -6.24
C SER A 223 6.83 -21.71 -5.20
N GLU A 224 6.16 -20.59 -5.38
CA GLU A 224 5.15 -20.09 -4.45
C GLU A 224 3.76 -20.66 -4.76
N ILE A 225 3.41 -20.70 -6.03
CA ILE A 225 2.15 -21.29 -6.53
C ILE A 225 2.48 -22.51 -7.38
N ASP A 226 2.51 -23.66 -6.73
CA ASP A 226 2.67 -24.97 -7.37
C ASP A 226 1.38 -25.44 -8.06
N SER A 227 1.45 -26.61 -8.71
CA SER A 227 0.30 -27.21 -9.38
C SER A 227 -0.93 -27.41 -8.48
N THR A 228 -0.71 -27.68 -7.19
CA THR A 228 -1.80 -27.89 -6.22
C THR A 228 -2.53 -26.59 -5.94
N TYR A 229 -1.79 -25.53 -5.61
CA TYR A 229 -2.36 -24.22 -5.33
C TYR A 229 -2.96 -23.59 -6.58
N TYR A 230 -2.35 -23.79 -7.74
CA TYR A 230 -2.92 -23.34 -9.01
C TYR A 230 -4.29 -23.96 -9.29
N GLN A 231 -4.44 -25.27 -9.09
CA GLN A 231 -5.73 -25.93 -9.28
C GLN A 231 -6.80 -25.41 -8.32
N MET A 232 -6.44 -25.03 -7.10
CA MET A 232 -7.36 -24.43 -6.14
C MET A 232 -7.83 -23.02 -6.57
N MET A 233 -7.02 -22.30 -7.34
CA MET A 233 -7.32 -20.95 -7.80
C MET A 233 -8.02 -20.92 -9.15
N LYS A 234 -7.90 -21.96 -9.94
CA LYS A 234 -8.24 -22.01 -11.38
C LYS A 234 -9.64 -21.48 -11.72
N GLU A 235 -10.64 -21.75 -10.88
CA GLU A 235 -12.01 -21.29 -11.09
C GLU A 235 -12.18 -19.77 -10.92
N ASN A 236 -11.22 -19.11 -10.22
CA ASN A 236 -11.25 -17.67 -9.94
C ASN A 236 -10.21 -16.88 -10.76
N ILE A 237 -9.42 -17.55 -11.60
CA ILE A 237 -8.45 -16.90 -12.47
C ILE A 237 -9.16 -16.41 -13.73
N GLY A 238 -9.07 -15.09 -14.02
CA GLY A 238 -9.55 -14.50 -15.26
C GLY A 238 -8.49 -14.58 -16.36
N ASP A 239 -7.32 -14.01 -16.07
CA ASP A 239 -6.19 -13.97 -16.99
C ASP A 239 -4.90 -14.39 -16.26
N GLU A 240 -3.98 -14.99 -16.99
CA GLU A 240 -2.70 -15.45 -16.45
C GLU A 240 -1.57 -15.18 -17.41
N TYR A 241 -0.44 -14.72 -16.86
CA TYR A 241 0.72 -14.33 -17.63
C TYR A 241 1.99 -14.82 -16.96
N THR A 242 2.95 -15.26 -17.75
CA THR A 242 4.29 -15.60 -17.30
C THR A 242 5.29 -14.56 -17.78
N LEU A 243 6.16 -14.12 -16.89
CA LEU A 243 7.28 -13.24 -17.18
C LEU A 243 8.52 -14.07 -17.41
N ASN A 244 8.97 -14.17 -18.65
CA ASN A 244 10.18 -14.88 -19.04
C ASN A 244 11.33 -13.90 -19.22
N TYR A 245 12.36 -14.01 -18.38
CA TYR A 245 13.58 -13.24 -18.50
C TYR A 245 14.57 -13.97 -19.39
N ASP A 246 15.07 -13.30 -20.40
CA ASP A 246 16.12 -13.78 -21.29
C ASP A 246 17.46 -13.12 -20.89
N GLU A 247 18.42 -13.95 -20.48
CA GLU A 247 19.74 -13.48 -20.06
C GLU A 247 20.58 -12.94 -21.22
N GLU A 248 20.39 -13.46 -22.44
CA GLU A 248 21.17 -13.02 -23.62
C GLU A 248 20.75 -11.63 -24.08
N SER A 249 19.44 -11.40 -24.19
CA SER A 249 18.90 -10.11 -24.62
C SER A 249 18.68 -9.14 -23.46
N LYS A 250 18.83 -9.59 -22.21
CA LYS A 250 18.54 -8.84 -20.97
C LYS A 250 17.16 -8.19 -21.02
N SER A 251 16.19 -8.89 -21.53
CA SER A 251 14.81 -8.43 -21.68
C SER A 251 13.82 -9.41 -21.06
N THR A 252 12.68 -8.90 -20.66
CA THR A 252 11.59 -9.72 -20.16
C THR A 252 10.46 -9.74 -21.18
N SER A 253 10.04 -10.93 -21.58
CA SER A 253 8.85 -11.15 -22.41
C SER A 253 7.67 -11.59 -21.57
N ILE A 254 6.49 -11.20 -21.97
CA ILE A 254 5.23 -11.60 -21.34
C ILE A 254 4.60 -12.67 -22.23
N VAL A 255 4.32 -13.82 -21.65
CA VAL A 255 3.67 -14.95 -22.35
C VAL A 255 2.35 -15.23 -21.63
N GLU A 256 1.28 -15.42 -22.38
CA GLU A 256 -0.02 -15.82 -21.86
C GLU A 256 0.03 -17.27 -21.35
N GLY A 257 -0.52 -17.49 -20.17
CA GLY A 257 -0.54 -18.78 -19.49
C GLY A 257 0.40 -18.85 -18.28
N TYR A 258 0.11 -19.79 -17.38
CA TYR A 258 0.90 -20.05 -16.18
C TYR A 258 1.77 -21.32 -16.37
N LEU A 259 3.08 -21.18 -16.14
CA LEU A 259 4.04 -22.30 -16.26
C LEU A 259 3.86 -23.27 -15.09
N ILE A 260 3.01 -24.29 -15.26
CA ILE A 260 3.01 -25.46 -14.39
C ILE A 260 3.71 -26.60 -15.13
N GLY A 261 4.95 -26.83 -14.73
CA GLY A 261 5.74 -27.98 -15.16
C GLY A 261 6.32 -27.83 -16.57
N ALA A 262 7.32 -27.01 -16.71
CA ALA A 262 8.38 -27.23 -17.67
C ALA A 262 9.46 -28.10 -17.05
#